data_bab3eab4b36e14ca2576ac0155825ed0
#
_entry.id   bab3eab4b36e14ca2576ac0155825ed0
#
_cell.length_a   1.000
_cell.length_b   1.000
_cell.length_c   1.000
_cell.angle_alpha   90.00
_cell.angle_beta   90.00
_cell.angle_gamma   90.00
#
_symmetry.space_group_name_H-M   'P 1'
#
loop_
_entity.id
_entity.type
_entity.pdbx_description
1 polymer ?
#
loop_
_entity_poly.entity_id
_entity_poly.type
_entity_poly.pdbx_seq_one_letter_code
_entity_poly.pdbx_strand_id
1 'polypeptide(L)'
;MATTIGFRRAEFFIFNKDDEVSSTYMVEGKANKGGTVEASISGLSAEAVKVYASNLAYYVAQRGTGSVELSLSVLDITEELSNALLGREANEDGIVLVGTDTEPPYAGVMMETQALNGEPIFFALLKGKFRLDEQNLATNEDELQEPEPDELEGQFVADGNGNVYAAAQGEDKREAIRQLFYNVAGTNSTTETT
;
A
#
# COMPACT_ATOMS: atom_id res chain seq x y z
N MET A 1 -15.23 -13.79 -3.46
CA MET A 1 -14.43 -12.65 -3.92
C MET A 1 -14.73 -12.47 -5.40
N ALA A 2 -15.07 -11.27 -5.85
CA ALA A 2 -15.34 -11.04 -7.27
C ALA A 2 -14.04 -11.20 -8.07
N THR A 3 -14.12 -11.74 -9.29
CA THR A 3 -12.96 -11.76 -10.20
C THR A 3 -12.66 -10.33 -10.63
N THR A 4 -11.41 -9.92 -10.48
CA THR A 4 -10.94 -8.57 -10.83
C THR A 4 -10.34 -8.55 -12.22
N ILE A 5 -10.55 -7.43 -12.94
CA ILE A 5 -9.96 -7.18 -14.25
C ILE A 5 -9.29 -5.81 -14.24
N GLY A 6 -8.02 -5.79 -14.63
CA GLY A 6 -7.22 -4.58 -14.74
C GLY A 6 -6.85 -3.96 -13.39
N PHE A 7 -5.87 -3.08 -13.42
CA PHE A 7 -5.43 -2.27 -12.31
C PHE A 7 -5.45 -0.82 -12.77
N ARG A 8 -6.44 -0.04 -12.33
CA ARG A 8 -6.74 1.27 -12.91
C ARG A 8 -5.92 2.41 -12.33
N ARG A 9 -5.76 2.40 -11.00
CA ARG A 9 -5.01 3.44 -10.29
C ARG A 9 -4.67 3.01 -8.87
N ALA A 10 -3.67 3.69 -8.32
CA ALA A 10 -3.30 3.64 -6.91
C ALA A 10 -3.25 5.05 -6.34
N GLU A 11 -3.83 5.27 -5.18
CA GLU A 11 -3.79 6.51 -4.42
C GLU A 11 -3.02 6.28 -3.13
N PHE A 12 -1.96 7.07 -2.91
CA PHE A 12 -1.09 6.97 -1.74
C PHE A 12 -1.39 8.11 -0.77
N PHE A 13 -1.40 7.79 0.50
CA PHE A 13 -1.63 8.70 1.62
C PHE A 13 -0.40 8.70 2.51
N ILE A 14 0.34 9.79 2.54
CA ILE A 14 1.53 9.93 3.37
C ILE A 14 1.12 10.50 4.72
N PHE A 15 1.58 9.90 5.81
CA PHE A 15 1.25 10.34 7.16
C PHE A 15 2.39 11.15 7.78
N ASN A 16 2.01 12.12 8.60
CA ASN A 16 2.92 12.81 9.50
C ASN A 16 3.17 11.96 10.78
N LYS A 17 3.94 12.51 11.72
CA LYS A 17 4.28 11.82 12.99
C LYS A 17 3.06 11.57 13.90
N ASP A 18 1.97 12.28 13.66
CA ASP A 18 0.72 12.17 14.44
C ASP A 18 -0.30 11.24 13.75
N ASP A 19 0.15 10.49 12.73
CA ASP A 19 -0.70 9.62 11.89
C ASP A 19 -1.80 10.35 11.11
N GLU A 20 -1.62 11.65 10.83
CA GLU A 20 -2.51 12.44 9.99
C GLU A 20 -2.00 12.47 8.55
N VAL A 21 -2.92 12.50 7.59
CA VAL A 21 -2.57 12.60 6.16
C VAL A 21 -1.93 13.96 5.89
N SER A 22 -0.65 13.96 5.52
CA SER A 22 0.10 15.17 5.16
C SER A 22 0.06 15.47 3.66
N SER A 23 0.06 14.45 2.82
CA SER A 23 -0.02 14.58 1.37
C SER A 23 -0.64 13.35 0.73
N THR A 24 -1.18 13.53 -0.47
CA THR A 24 -1.77 12.45 -1.27
C THR A 24 -1.22 12.48 -2.69
N TYR A 25 -0.94 11.32 -3.26
CA TYR A 25 -0.44 11.16 -4.61
C TYR A 25 -1.25 10.10 -5.34
N MET A 26 -1.42 10.30 -6.67
CA MET A 26 -2.19 9.38 -7.49
C MET A 26 -1.40 8.90 -8.69
N VAL A 27 -1.37 7.59 -8.90
CA VAL A 27 -0.86 6.90 -10.08
C VAL A 27 -2.05 6.40 -10.89
N GLU A 28 -2.26 6.92 -12.10
CA GLU A 28 -3.51 6.69 -12.85
C GLU A 28 -3.32 6.48 -14.37
N GLY A 29 -2.11 6.19 -14.83
CA GLY A 29 -1.83 5.95 -16.26
C GLY A 29 -1.95 7.18 -17.14
N LYS A 30 -1.70 8.38 -16.59
CA LYS A 30 -1.61 9.63 -17.32
C LYS A 30 -0.17 10.09 -17.44
N ALA A 31 0.12 10.85 -18.48
CA ALA A 31 1.45 11.41 -18.69
C ALA A 31 1.95 12.16 -17.44
N ASN A 32 3.16 11.88 -17.01
CA ASN A 32 3.82 12.42 -15.80
C ASN A 32 3.08 12.09 -14.48
N LYS A 33 2.28 11.01 -14.43
CA LYS A 33 1.58 10.56 -13.22
C LYS A 33 1.80 9.09 -12.90
N GLY A 34 2.67 8.45 -13.67
CA GLY A 34 2.92 7.03 -13.57
C GLY A 34 1.76 6.15 -14.06
N GLY A 35 2.03 4.90 -14.23
CA GLY A 35 1.06 3.88 -14.63
C GLY A 35 1.15 2.64 -13.76
N THR A 36 0.02 2.14 -13.30
CA THR A 36 -0.05 0.88 -12.54
C THR A 36 0.10 -0.32 -13.46
N VAL A 37 0.95 -1.27 -13.09
CA VAL A 37 1.19 -2.52 -13.84
C VAL A 37 0.59 -3.70 -13.08
N GLU A 38 1.11 -4.00 -11.90
CA GLU A 38 0.69 -5.12 -11.09
C GLU A 38 0.74 -4.77 -9.60
N ALA A 39 -0.13 -5.41 -8.81
CA ALA A 39 -0.07 -5.37 -7.36
C ALA A 39 -0.38 -6.74 -6.77
N SER A 40 0.42 -7.17 -5.82
CA SER A 40 0.25 -8.42 -5.08
C SER A 40 0.23 -8.14 -3.58
N ILE A 41 -0.83 -8.58 -2.90
CA ILE A 41 -0.97 -8.46 -1.44
C ILE A 41 -0.86 -9.86 -0.84
N SER A 42 0.04 -10.03 0.11
CA SER A 42 0.25 -11.28 0.83
C SER A 42 0.05 -11.10 2.34
N GLY A 43 0.05 -12.20 3.10
CA GLY A 43 -0.02 -12.16 4.56
C GLY A 43 -1.37 -11.75 5.15
N LEU A 44 -2.46 -11.72 4.38
CA LEU A 44 -3.80 -11.32 4.86
C LEU A 44 -4.40 -12.29 5.89
N SER A 45 -3.83 -13.47 6.07
CA SER A 45 -4.26 -14.43 7.07
C SER A 45 -3.08 -14.90 7.90
N ALA A 46 -3.25 -15.00 9.21
CA ALA A 46 -2.26 -15.61 10.08
C ALA A 46 -2.15 -17.13 9.80
N GLU A 47 -0.97 -17.70 10.07
CA GLU A 47 -0.79 -19.15 10.03
C GLU A 47 -1.65 -19.85 11.07
N ALA A 48 -2.24 -20.98 10.65
CA ALA A 48 -3.04 -21.79 11.55
C ALA A 48 -2.15 -22.66 12.44
N VAL A 49 -2.34 -22.57 13.75
CA VAL A 49 -1.67 -23.42 14.74
C VAL A 49 -2.54 -24.66 15.02
N LYS A 50 -2.00 -25.85 14.77
CA LYS A 50 -2.67 -27.12 15.07
C LYS A 50 -2.20 -27.65 16.42
N VAL A 51 -3.14 -27.93 17.30
CA VAL A 51 -2.90 -28.58 18.57
C VAL A 51 -3.31 -30.06 18.43
N TYR A 52 -2.40 -30.96 18.81
CA TYR A 52 -2.62 -32.39 18.73
C TYR A 52 -2.92 -32.93 20.13
N ALA A 53 -3.92 -33.80 20.21
CA ALA A 53 -4.23 -34.59 21.42
C ALA A 53 -4.59 -36.04 21.02
N SER A 54 -4.13 -37.02 21.79
CA SER A 54 -4.36 -38.46 21.52
C SER A 54 -3.92 -38.88 20.10
N ASN A 55 -2.81 -38.32 19.58
CA ASN A 55 -2.26 -38.55 18.24
C ASN A 55 -3.16 -38.08 17.05
N LEU A 56 -4.14 -37.23 17.34
CA LEU A 56 -5.04 -36.64 16.35
C LEU A 56 -4.93 -35.12 16.41
N ALA A 57 -5.16 -34.44 15.27
CA ALA A 57 -5.34 -33.00 15.23
C ALA A 57 -6.66 -32.66 15.93
N TYR A 58 -6.56 -32.16 17.17
CA TYR A 58 -7.71 -31.91 18.04
C TYR A 58 -8.30 -30.51 17.88
N TYR A 59 -7.43 -29.51 17.65
CA TYR A 59 -7.85 -28.11 17.58
C TYR A 59 -7.00 -27.34 16.58
N VAL A 60 -7.62 -26.39 15.86
CA VAL A 60 -6.94 -25.46 14.96
C VAL A 60 -7.26 -24.05 15.42
N ALA A 61 -6.24 -23.27 15.77
CA ALA A 61 -6.36 -21.85 16.10
C ALA A 61 -5.80 -21.01 14.94
N GLN A 62 -6.60 -20.05 14.47
CA GLN A 62 -6.18 -19.05 13.50
C GLN A 62 -6.87 -17.73 13.84
N ARG A 63 -6.10 -16.66 14.02
CA ARG A 63 -6.64 -15.35 14.37
C ARG A 63 -5.79 -14.21 13.79
N GLY A 64 -6.44 -13.21 13.23
CA GLY A 64 -5.80 -12.00 12.74
C GLY A 64 -5.13 -12.17 11.36
N THR A 65 -4.21 -11.28 11.06
CA THR A 65 -3.40 -11.26 9.84
C THR A 65 -2.00 -11.80 10.13
N GLY A 66 -1.30 -12.27 9.09
CA GLY A 66 0.13 -12.53 9.13
C GLY A 66 0.94 -11.24 8.97
N SER A 67 2.15 -11.34 8.45
CA SER A 67 2.93 -10.20 7.96
C SER A 67 2.32 -9.73 6.64
N VAL A 68 1.62 -8.61 6.67
CA VAL A 68 0.96 -8.09 5.46
C VAL A 68 1.97 -7.32 4.63
N GLU A 69 2.15 -7.77 3.40
CA GLU A 69 3.11 -7.22 2.44
C GLU A 69 2.43 -6.89 1.12
N LEU A 70 2.89 -5.84 0.49
CA LEU A 70 2.50 -5.41 -0.85
C LEU A 70 3.74 -5.40 -1.75
N SER A 71 3.65 -6.06 -2.91
CA SER A 71 4.54 -5.82 -4.04
C SER A 71 3.74 -5.07 -5.08
N LEU A 72 4.26 -3.94 -5.54
CA LEU A 72 3.60 -3.02 -6.45
C LEU A 72 4.54 -2.61 -7.58
N SER A 73 4.18 -2.97 -8.82
CA SER A 73 4.90 -2.60 -10.02
C SER A 73 4.25 -1.38 -10.67
N VAL A 74 5.05 -0.34 -10.88
CA VAL A 74 4.61 0.96 -11.42
C VAL A 74 5.57 1.42 -12.50
N LEU A 75 5.04 1.86 -13.63
CA LEU A 75 5.81 2.55 -14.66
C LEU A 75 5.81 4.06 -14.40
N ASP A 76 6.97 4.69 -14.63
CA ASP A 76 7.13 6.17 -14.59
C ASP A 76 6.64 6.76 -13.27
N ILE A 77 7.13 6.23 -12.15
CA ILE A 77 6.83 6.80 -10.82
C ILE A 77 7.39 8.21 -10.73
N THR A 78 6.58 9.18 -10.33
CA THR A 78 7.03 10.55 -10.20
C THR A 78 8.07 10.68 -9.08
N GLU A 79 9.08 11.52 -9.29
CA GLU A 79 10.12 11.79 -8.29
C GLU A 79 9.52 12.26 -6.96
N GLU A 80 8.48 13.10 -7.02
CA GLU A 80 7.76 13.60 -5.84
C GLU A 80 7.15 12.46 -5.01
N LEU A 81 6.46 11.51 -5.67
CA LEU A 81 5.87 10.37 -5.00
C LEU A 81 6.95 9.44 -4.43
N SER A 82 7.99 9.13 -5.22
CA SER A 82 9.11 8.29 -4.78
C SER A 82 9.79 8.87 -3.55
N ASN A 83 10.12 10.17 -3.57
CA ASN A 83 10.74 10.84 -2.46
C ASN A 83 9.85 10.89 -1.22
N ALA A 84 8.55 11.15 -1.40
CA ALA A 84 7.60 11.17 -0.29
C ALA A 84 7.43 9.79 0.37
N LEU A 85 7.33 8.71 -0.43
CA LEU A 85 7.19 7.34 0.09
C LEU A 85 8.44 6.83 0.80
N LEU A 86 9.63 7.22 0.30
CA LEU A 86 10.92 6.72 0.79
C LEU A 86 11.58 7.66 1.81
N GLY A 87 10.91 8.75 2.20
CA GLY A 87 11.43 9.70 3.18
C GLY A 87 12.70 10.42 2.70
N ARG A 88 12.80 10.68 1.39
CA ARG A 88 13.95 11.32 0.78
C ARG A 88 13.69 12.80 0.62
N GLU A 89 14.67 13.61 0.94
CA GLU A 89 14.60 15.06 0.78
C GLU A 89 15.68 15.54 -0.19
N ALA A 90 15.28 16.48 -1.07
CA ALA A 90 16.21 17.13 -1.97
C ALA A 90 16.92 18.30 -1.22
N ASN A 91 18.22 18.46 -1.42
CA ASN A 91 18.95 19.61 -0.91
C ASN A 91 18.64 20.90 -1.72
N GLU A 92 19.28 22.01 -1.39
CA GLU A 92 19.09 23.30 -2.07
C GLU A 92 19.42 23.25 -3.58
N ASP A 93 20.26 22.33 -4.01
CA ASP A 93 20.63 22.12 -5.41
C ASP A 93 19.67 21.14 -6.14
N GLY A 94 18.64 20.62 -5.46
CA GLY A 94 17.70 19.64 -6.00
C GLY A 94 18.25 18.20 -6.03
N ILE A 95 19.36 17.92 -5.33
CA ILE A 95 19.97 16.60 -5.26
C ILE A 95 19.40 15.83 -4.08
N VAL A 96 18.89 14.63 -4.33
CA VAL A 96 18.38 13.72 -3.29
C VAL A 96 19.53 12.91 -2.71
N LEU A 97 19.73 13.00 -1.41
CA LEU A 97 20.75 12.24 -0.68
C LEU A 97 20.07 11.18 0.18
N VAL A 98 20.50 9.94 0.03
CA VAL A 98 20.02 8.81 0.83
C VAL A 98 21.14 8.34 1.74
N GLY A 99 20.90 8.26 3.03
CA GLY A 99 21.90 7.89 4.03
C GLY A 99 21.29 7.10 5.19
N THR A 100 22.11 6.89 6.23
CA THR A 100 21.74 6.12 7.43
C THR A 100 20.57 6.71 8.21
N ASP A 101 20.34 8.02 8.06
CA ASP A 101 19.29 8.76 8.78
C ASP A 101 18.00 8.93 7.94
N THR A 102 18.00 8.41 6.69
CA THR A 102 16.79 8.44 5.85
C THR A 102 15.77 7.45 6.39
N GLU A 103 14.63 7.97 6.83
CA GLU A 103 13.54 7.16 7.38
C GLU A 103 12.26 7.33 6.57
N PRO A 104 11.74 6.25 5.92
CA PRO A 104 10.45 6.29 5.24
C PRO A 104 9.32 6.63 6.23
N PRO A 105 8.42 7.57 5.89
CA PRO A 105 7.24 7.85 6.68
C PRO A 105 6.28 6.67 6.64
N TYR A 106 5.31 6.64 7.54
CA TYR A 106 4.17 5.77 7.36
C TYR A 106 3.31 6.27 6.20
N ALA A 107 2.81 5.34 5.43
CA ALA A 107 1.92 5.62 4.30
C ALA A 107 0.85 4.54 4.16
N GLY A 108 -0.28 4.91 3.60
CA GLY A 108 -1.32 3.98 3.19
C GLY A 108 -1.50 4.01 1.67
N VAL A 109 -2.13 2.98 1.12
CA VAL A 109 -2.42 2.91 -0.31
C VAL A 109 -3.81 2.36 -0.57
N MET A 110 -4.57 3.03 -1.42
CA MET A 110 -5.84 2.56 -1.98
C MET A 110 -5.65 2.21 -3.45
N MET A 111 -5.93 0.97 -3.80
CA MET A 111 -5.83 0.44 -5.16
C MET A 111 -7.21 0.21 -5.73
N GLU A 112 -7.42 0.63 -6.97
CA GLU A 112 -8.68 0.47 -7.70
C GLU A 112 -8.53 -0.49 -8.86
N THR A 113 -9.41 -1.47 -8.89
CA THR A 113 -9.64 -2.39 -10.00
C THR A 113 -11.13 -2.42 -10.33
N GLN A 114 -11.55 -3.28 -11.22
CA GLN A 114 -12.96 -3.46 -11.53
C GLN A 114 -13.37 -4.93 -11.57
N ALA A 115 -14.62 -5.21 -11.26
CA ALA A 115 -15.25 -6.51 -11.44
C ALA A 115 -15.55 -6.78 -12.92
N LEU A 116 -15.91 -8.02 -13.27
CA LEU A 116 -16.33 -8.41 -14.63
C LEU A 116 -17.52 -7.59 -15.17
N ASN A 117 -18.39 -7.11 -14.29
CA ASN A 117 -19.55 -6.27 -14.64
C ASN A 117 -19.19 -4.77 -14.76
N GLY A 118 -17.91 -4.41 -14.58
CA GLY A 118 -17.42 -3.02 -14.67
C GLY A 118 -17.54 -2.22 -13.38
N GLU A 119 -18.11 -2.75 -12.30
CA GLU A 119 -18.15 -2.09 -11.00
C GLU A 119 -16.75 -1.94 -10.41
N PRO A 120 -16.39 -0.77 -9.84
CA PRO A 120 -15.12 -0.58 -9.19
C PRO A 120 -15.01 -1.42 -7.90
N ILE A 121 -13.82 -1.97 -7.70
CA ILE A 121 -13.42 -2.65 -6.47
C ILE A 121 -12.20 -1.90 -5.92
N PHE A 122 -12.23 -1.65 -4.62
CA PHE A 122 -11.18 -0.97 -3.89
C PHE A 122 -10.52 -1.93 -2.91
N PHE A 123 -9.20 -1.91 -2.89
CA PHE A 123 -8.37 -2.55 -1.88
C PHE A 123 -7.53 -1.49 -1.20
N ALA A 124 -7.55 -1.45 0.12
CA ALA A 124 -6.83 -0.48 0.91
C ALA A 124 -5.92 -1.18 1.93
N LEU A 125 -4.67 -0.74 2.00
CA LEU A 125 -3.71 -1.07 3.03
C LEU A 125 -3.45 0.21 3.83
N LEU A 126 -3.78 0.19 5.13
CA LEU A 126 -4.04 1.42 5.88
C LEU A 126 -2.77 2.09 6.41
N LYS A 127 -1.82 1.33 6.96
CA LYS A 127 -0.61 1.90 7.56
C LYS A 127 0.59 0.99 7.35
N GLY A 128 1.60 1.48 6.64
CA GLY A 128 2.81 0.72 6.36
C GLY A 128 3.98 1.62 5.99
N LYS A 129 5.12 1.02 5.69
CA LYS A 129 6.29 1.70 5.16
C LYS A 129 6.66 1.07 3.84
N PHE A 130 7.06 1.90 2.90
CA PHE A 130 7.51 1.47 1.58
C PHE A 130 9.03 1.45 1.49
N ARG A 131 9.55 0.58 0.64
CA ARG A 131 10.96 0.48 0.29
C ARG A 131 11.12 0.26 -1.21
N LEU A 132 12.24 0.71 -1.73
CA LEU A 132 12.73 0.42 -3.07
C LEU A 132 14.11 -0.23 -2.90
N ASP A 133 14.20 -1.53 -3.15
CA ASP A 133 15.42 -2.30 -2.88
C ASP A 133 16.42 -2.18 -4.02
N GLU A 134 15.97 -2.01 -5.25
CA GLU A 134 16.81 -2.05 -6.45
C GLU A 134 16.39 -0.97 -7.44
N GLN A 135 17.38 -0.39 -8.11
CA GLN A 135 17.16 0.49 -9.25
C GLN A 135 18.04 0.01 -10.40
N ASN A 136 17.41 -0.49 -11.46
CA ASN A 136 18.07 -1.05 -12.61
C ASN A 136 18.32 0.01 -13.69
N LEU A 137 19.51 -0.03 -14.27
CA LEU A 137 19.87 0.78 -15.43
C LEU A 137 20.36 -0.15 -16.54
N ALA A 138 19.66 -0.14 -17.67
CA ALA A 138 20.04 -0.89 -18.85
C ALA A 138 20.45 0.03 -20.00
N THR A 139 21.35 -0.41 -20.87
CA THR A 139 21.69 0.33 -22.08
C THR A 139 20.67 0.06 -23.16
N ASN A 140 20.44 1.07 -24.01
CA ASN A 140 19.59 0.89 -25.19
C ASN A 140 20.23 -0.10 -26.18
N GLU A 141 19.42 -1.02 -26.67
CA GLU A 141 19.77 -1.93 -27.76
C GLU A 141 19.20 -1.38 -29.10
N ASP A 142 19.54 -2.02 -30.21
CA ASP A 142 19.08 -1.61 -31.54
C ASP A 142 17.56 -1.84 -31.75
N GLU A 143 16.93 -2.61 -30.88
CA GLU A 143 15.47 -2.84 -30.86
C GLU A 143 14.77 -1.96 -29.83
N LEU A 144 13.50 -1.62 -30.10
CA LEU A 144 12.64 -0.90 -29.13
C LEU A 144 12.49 -1.73 -27.87
N GLN A 145 13.09 -1.27 -26.77
CA GLN A 145 12.91 -1.88 -25.47
C GLN A 145 11.60 -1.42 -24.84
N GLU A 146 10.88 -2.37 -24.26
CA GLU A 146 9.78 -2.03 -23.36
C GLU A 146 10.37 -1.53 -22.02
N PRO A 147 9.90 -0.38 -21.50
CA PRO A 147 10.37 0.09 -20.19
C PRO A 147 10.01 -0.90 -19.11
N GLU A 148 10.96 -1.21 -18.23
CA GLU A 148 10.73 -2.06 -17.07
C GLU A 148 10.07 -1.23 -15.97
N PRO A 149 9.06 -1.78 -15.25
CA PRO A 149 8.45 -1.09 -14.12
C PRO A 149 9.37 -1.06 -12.90
N ASP A 150 9.26 0.00 -12.13
CA ASP A 150 9.84 0.05 -10.77
C ASP A 150 9.02 -0.83 -9.83
N GLU A 151 9.69 -1.59 -8.96
CA GLU A 151 9.07 -2.42 -7.95
C GLU A 151 9.17 -1.77 -6.57
N LEU A 152 8.01 -1.37 -6.04
CA LEU A 152 7.85 -0.87 -4.68
C LEU A 152 7.35 -1.99 -3.76
N GLU A 153 8.05 -2.22 -2.67
CA GLU A 153 7.59 -3.12 -1.63
C GLU A 153 7.09 -2.34 -0.41
N GLY A 154 5.97 -2.79 0.16
CA GLY A 154 5.39 -2.22 1.36
C GLY A 154 5.16 -3.27 2.44
N GLN A 155 5.48 -2.93 3.70
CA GLN A 155 5.15 -3.74 4.86
C GLN A 155 4.15 -2.98 5.73
N PHE A 156 3.05 -3.65 6.09
CA PHE A 156 1.91 -3.03 6.73
C PHE A 156 1.66 -3.57 8.13
N VAL A 157 1.28 -2.66 9.01
CA VAL A 157 0.92 -2.93 10.40
C VAL A 157 -0.52 -2.48 10.67
N ALA A 158 -1.07 -2.89 11.80
CA ALA A 158 -2.38 -2.42 12.22
C ALA A 158 -2.36 -0.92 12.50
N ASP A 159 -3.42 -0.23 12.09
CA ASP A 159 -3.70 1.16 12.43
C ASP A 159 -4.11 1.30 13.91
N GLY A 160 -4.39 2.51 14.37
CA GLY A 160 -4.85 2.77 15.74
C GLY A 160 -6.21 2.12 16.09
N ASN A 161 -6.95 1.64 15.09
CA ASN A 161 -8.21 0.91 15.26
C ASN A 161 -8.03 -0.62 15.18
N GLY A 162 -6.80 -1.10 14.97
CA GLY A 162 -6.49 -2.52 14.82
C GLY A 162 -6.74 -3.11 13.43
N ASN A 163 -6.93 -2.27 12.40
CA ASN A 163 -7.16 -2.69 11.03
C ASN A 163 -5.88 -2.55 10.19
N VAL A 164 -5.66 -3.49 9.27
CA VAL A 164 -4.53 -3.46 8.32
C VAL A 164 -5.04 -3.28 6.90
N TYR A 165 -6.12 -3.98 6.57
CA TYR A 165 -6.65 -4.12 5.22
C TYR A 165 -8.15 -3.84 5.19
N ALA A 166 -8.59 -3.15 4.15
CA ALA A 166 -10.01 -2.97 3.84
C ALA A 166 -10.27 -3.24 2.37
N ALA A 167 -11.46 -3.74 2.07
CA ALA A 167 -11.92 -3.95 0.70
C ALA A 167 -13.39 -3.59 0.56
N ALA A 168 -13.76 -2.99 -0.55
CA ALA A 168 -15.17 -2.70 -0.86
C ALA A 168 -15.39 -2.71 -2.37
N GLN A 169 -16.65 -2.95 -2.77
CA GLN A 169 -17.11 -2.93 -4.15
C GLN A 169 -18.25 -1.91 -4.28
N GLY A 170 -18.24 -1.17 -5.37
CA GLY A 170 -19.21 -0.13 -5.70
C GLY A 170 -18.64 1.29 -5.57
N GLU A 171 -19.02 2.16 -6.51
CA GLU A 171 -18.55 3.56 -6.55
C GLU A 171 -18.94 4.34 -5.29
N ASP A 172 -20.08 4.03 -4.70
CA ASP A 172 -20.57 4.64 -3.46
C ASP A 172 -19.68 4.37 -2.24
N LYS A 173 -18.78 3.40 -2.31
CA LYS A 173 -17.84 3.04 -1.24
C LYS A 173 -16.48 3.75 -1.33
N ARG A 174 -16.17 4.39 -2.46
CA ARG A 174 -14.89 5.07 -2.69
C ARG A 174 -14.54 6.03 -1.55
N GLU A 175 -15.45 6.95 -1.26
CA GLU A 175 -15.20 7.96 -0.24
C GLU A 175 -15.13 7.35 1.16
N ALA A 176 -15.95 6.35 1.45
CA ALA A 176 -15.91 5.65 2.73
C ALA A 176 -14.55 4.95 2.98
N ILE A 177 -13.96 4.34 1.96
CA ILE A 177 -12.59 3.76 2.05
C ILE A 177 -11.55 4.86 2.22
N ARG A 178 -11.63 5.97 1.47
CA ARG A 178 -10.70 7.09 1.62
C ARG A 178 -10.73 7.67 3.04
N GLN A 179 -11.89 7.74 3.67
CA GLN A 179 -12.03 8.24 5.04
C GLN A 179 -11.32 7.36 6.08
N LEU A 180 -11.04 6.07 5.79
CA LEU A 180 -10.26 5.23 6.70
C LEU A 180 -8.84 5.77 6.88
N PHE A 181 -8.23 6.34 5.84
CA PHE A 181 -6.89 6.90 5.92
C PHE A 181 -6.81 8.16 6.79
N TYR A 182 -7.89 8.94 6.87
CA TYR A 182 -7.97 10.11 7.75
C TYR A 182 -8.29 9.75 9.20
N ASN A 183 -8.54 8.46 9.50
CA ASN A 183 -8.84 7.96 10.83
C ASN A 183 -7.83 6.89 11.30
N VAL A 184 -6.64 6.85 10.71
CA VAL A 184 -5.59 5.84 11.00
C VAL A 184 -5.07 5.95 12.43
N ALA A 185 -5.02 7.16 12.99
CA ALA A 185 -4.62 7.41 14.39
C ALA A 185 -5.52 6.71 15.43
N GLY A 186 -6.74 6.33 15.03
CA GLY A 186 -7.76 5.76 15.91
C GLY A 186 -8.57 6.84 16.64
N THR A 187 -9.87 6.62 16.75
CA THR A 187 -10.71 7.44 17.61
C THR A 187 -10.45 7.06 19.06
N ASN A 188 -9.68 7.87 19.77
CA ASN A 188 -9.69 7.86 21.24
C ASN A 188 -11.09 8.31 21.71
N SER A 189 -12.04 7.38 21.79
CA SER A 189 -13.27 7.61 22.52
C SER A 189 -12.91 7.59 24.01
N THR A 190 -12.44 8.70 24.52
CA THR A 190 -12.46 8.98 25.95
C THR A 190 -13.93 9.13 26.35
N THR A 191 -14.59 8.02 26.61
CA THR A 191 -15.84 8.05 27.34
C THR A 191 -15.47 8.29 28.80
N GLU A 192 -15.35 9.57 29.17
CA GLU A 192 -15.43 9.94 30.57
C GLU A 192 -16.84 9.59 31.07
N THR A 193 -16.92 8.49 31.79
CA THR A 193 -18.12 8.16 32.59
C THR A 193 -18.03 8.99 33.86
N THR A 194 -18.86 10.02 33.93
CA THR A 194 -19.18 10.75 35.16
C THR A 194 -20.19 9.96 35.98
#